data_124cd056174b339f629f97d2e7911bf1
#
_entry.id   124cd056174b339f629f97d2e7911bf1
#
_cell.length_a   1.000
_cell.length_b   1.000
_cell.length_c   1.000
_cell.angle_alpha   90.00
_cell.angle_beta   90.00
_cell.angle_gamma   90.00
#
_symmetry.space_group_name_H-M   'P 1'
#
loop_
_entity.id
_entity.type
_entity.pdbx_description
1 polymer ?
#
loop_
_entity_poly.entity_id
_entity_poly.type
_entity_poly.pdbx_seq_one_letter_code
_entity_poly.pdbx_strand_id
1 'polypeptide(L)'
;MPHTTQPPDAPSAPELSEASRNWLSTRSAESRKGLGQYLTPEPVARALLDGLSLRPGMRVLDPGAGTGELLRAVREREPGADLTGWDVDQSALAAASRLVPEATLVHRSALDPAGEIPGYDLVVGNPPYFQVRPTPDQKRRFREVISGRANIFAFFFKAGLDALRPGGRLAYIVPPSMNSGAYFERLREHLIGRARITRLSVLEGADRFEGVNTAVQLLVLEKRAESTTDGGTGNEPFIFEHSSAGAGFHRVVFTEEPERLTRQFENLRTLWQLGYRASTGTVVWNQHRERLRDAPGPGAVRLIWSHDLGSGGPPVPGSRAGKPGYLTGREPRFGPAVFVNRVVGAVGRGELRTAYLGEGEPYLAENHVNVIRARDDPGASPVIGWDRLRKSLGGPEVVERVRLLTGNTQISASELTHLLPLA
;
A
#
# COMPACT_ATOMS: atom_id res chain seq x y z
N MET A 1 -39.89 12.65 -31.58
CA MET A 1 -38.47 13.07 -31.55
C MET A 1 -37.84 12.39 -30.35
N PRO A 2 -36.99 11.35 -30.47
CA PRO A 2 -36.33 10.74 -29.36
C PRO A 2 -35.12 11.60 -28.93
N HIS A 3 -35.06 11.94 -27.65
CA HIS A 3 -33.91 12.57 -27.03
C HIS A 3 -32.75 11.56 -27.01
N THR A 4 -31.74 11.82 -27.82
CA THR A 4 -30.43 11.19 -27.72
C THR A 4 -29.76 11.72 -26.46
N THR A 5 -29.72 10.91 -25.40
CA THR A 5 -28.82 11.10 -24.27
C THR A 5 -27.40 10.83 -24.73
N GLN A 6 -26.59 11.89 -24.77
CA GLN A 6 -25.13 11.77 -24.90
C GLN A 6 -24.58 10.88 -23.80
N PRO A 7 -23.65 9.94 -24.10
CA PRO A 7 -22.96 9.21 -23.05
C PRO A 7 -22.14 10.18 -22.17
N PRO A 8 -21.99 9.89 -20.86
CA PRO A 8 -21.20 10.75 -19.99
C PRO A 8 -19.77 10.87 -20.52
N ASP A 9 -19.25 12.08 -20.49
CA ASP A 9 -17.91 12.44 -20.96
C ASP A 9 -16.87 11.45 -20.46
N ALA A 10 -15.99 11.01 -21.38
CA ALA A 10 -14.81 10.23 -21.02
C ALA A 10 -13.99 11.03 -19.96
N PRO A 11 -13.41 10.35 -18.94
CA PRO A 11 -12.63 11.04 -17.92
C PRO A 11 -11.55 11.90 -18.60
N SER A 12 -11.53 13.19 -18.28
CA SER A 12 -10.52 14.12 -18.78
C SER A 12 -9.13 13.61 -18.39
N ALA A 13 -8.19 13.66 -19.35
CA ALA A 13 -6.79 13.30 -19.09
C ALA A 13 -6.27 14.04 -17.83
N PRO A 14 -5.38 13.43 -17.04
CA PRO A 14 -4.87 14.06 -15.83
C PRO A 14 -4.26 15.43 -16.15
N GLU A 15 -4.69 16.44 -15.40
CA GLU A 15 -4.27 17.83 -15.61
C GLU A 15 -2.80 18.04 -15.19
N LEU A 16 -1.89 17.80 -16.13
CA LEU A 16 -0.47 18.10 -16.01
C LEU A 16 -0.13 19.39 -16.73
N SER A 17 0.91 20.08 -16.29
CA SER A 17 1.46 21.23 -16.99
C SER A 17 1.94 20.86 -18.40
N GLU A 18 2.05 21.85 -19.30
CA GLU A 18 2.60 21.65 -20.63
C GLU A 18 4.05 21.14 -20.58
N ALA A 19 4.86 21.67 -19.68
CA ALA A 19 6.26 21.24 -19.48
C ALA A 19 6.33 19.75 -19.11
N SER A 20 5.45 19.30 -18.23
CA SER A 20 5.35 17.91 -17.80
C SER A 20 4.85 16.99 -18.93
N ARG A 21 3.82 17.40 -19.68
CA ARG A 21 3.36 16.65 -20.86
C ARG A 21 4.44 16.51 -21.93
N ASN A 22 5.14 17.58 -22.21
CA ASN A 22 6.25 17.58 -23.17
C ASN A 22 7.39 16.65 -22.71
N TRP A 23 7.75 16.67 -21.42
CA TRP A 23 8.74 15.74 -20.88
C TRP A 23 8.26 14.28 -20.97
N LEU A 24 6.98 13.99 -20.65
CA LEU A 24 6.39 12.66 -20.77
C LEU A 24 6.45 12.12 -22.20
N SER A 25 6.18 12.96 -23.20
CA SER A 25 6.16 12.55 -24.60
C SER A 25 7.54 12.08 -25.11
N THR A 26 8.62 12.49 -24.46
CA THR A 26 10.00 12.09 -24.77
C THR A 26 10.46 10.81 -24.08
N ARG A 27 9.62 10.19 -23.24
CA ARG A 27 9.98 9.03 -22.40
C ARG A 27 9.13 7.82 -22.69
N SER A 28 9.77 6.64 -22.79
CA SER A 28 9.04 5.39 -22.86
C SER A 28 8.40 5.02 -21.50
N ALA A 29 7.28 4.29 -21.55
CA ALA A 29 6.62 3.79 -20.33
C ALA A 29 7.55 2.86 -19.51
N GLU A 30 8.45 2.12 -20.16
CA GLU A 30 9.41 1.25 -19.49
C GLU A 30 10.47 2.05 -18.73
N SER A 31 11.00 3.13 -19.33
CA SER A 31 11.96 4.02 -18.67
C SER A 31 11.36 4.65 -17.42
N ARG A 32 10.12 5.13 -17.49
CA ARG A 32 9.39 5.72 -16.36
C ARG A 32 9.15 4.72 -15.23
N LYS A 33 8.72 3.50 -15.57
CA LYS A 33 8.52 2.42 -14.60
C LYS A 33 9.82 2.01 -13.89
N GLY A 34 10.94 2.00 -14.61
CA GLY A 34 12.25 1.67 -14.05
C GLY A 34 12.71 2.64 -12.95
N LEU A 35 12.34 3.90 -13.06
CA LEU A 35 12.63 4.95 -12.08
C LEU A 35 11.45 5.25 -11.14
N GLY A 36 10.31 4.57 -11.31
CA GLY A 36 9.09 4.82 -10.50
C GLY A 36 8.56 6.25 -10.65
N GLN A 37 8.79 6.88 -11.79
CA GLN A 37 8.41 8.27 -12.06
C GLN A 37 6.93 8.37 -12.46
N TYR A 38 6.12 8.82 -11.52
CA TYR A 38 4.72 9.16 -11.73
C TYR A 38 4.52 10.64 -11.43
N LEU A 39 4.17 11.42 -12.45
CA LEU A 39 3.92 12.85 -12.27
C LEU A 39 2.62 13.05 -11.49
N THR A 40 2.62 14.06 -10.65
CA THR A 40 1.47 14.37 -9.78
C THR A 40 0.49 15.27 -10.53
N PRO A 41 -0.74 14.81 -10.81
CA PRO A 41 -1.77 15.65 -11.41
C PRO A 41 -2.16 16.81 -10.50
N GLU A 42 -2.53 17.95 -11.09
CA GLU A 42 -2.87 19.16 -10.36
C GLU A 42 -3.95 18.95 -9.27
N PRO A 43 -5.06 18.22 -9.51
CA PRO A 43 -6.07 18.00 -8.46
C PRO A 43 -5.51 17.25 -7.24
N VAL A 44 -4.57 16.31 -7.46
CA VAL A 44 -3.93 15.56 -6.38
C VAL A 44 -2.94 16.44 -5.62
N ALA A 45 -2.16 17.27 -6.34
CA ALA A 45 -1.25 18.24 -5.72
C ALA A 45 -2.02 19.24 -4.86
N ARG A 46 -3.13 19.79 -5.36
CA ARG A 46 -4.01 20.67 -4.59
C ARG A 46 -4.58 20.00 -3.35
N ALA A 47 -5.11 18.77 -3.51
CA ALA A 47 -5.63 17.99 -2.39
C ALA A 47 -4.56 17.69 -1.34
N LEU A 48 -3.30 17.44 -1.74
CA LEU A 48 -2.20 17.27 -0.79
C LEU A 48 -1.95 18.51 0.05
N LEU A 49 -2.03 19.68 -0.56
CA LEU A 49 -1.78 20.97 0.11
C LEU A 49 -2.98 21.52 0.91
N ASP A 50 -4.18 20.93 0.74
CA ASP A 50 -5.36 21.38 1.48
C ASP A 50 -5.16 21.24 2.99
N GLY A 51 -5.59 22.29 3.73
CA GLY A 51 -5.42 22.36 5.18
C GLY A 51 -4.00 22.66 5.65
N LEU A 52 -3.01 22.78 4.73
CA LEU A 52 -1.68 23.25 5.07
C LEU A 52 -1.66 24.80 5.11
N SER A 53 -1.20 25.36 6.22
CA SER A 53 -0.97 26.80 6.34
C SER A 53 0.37 27.14 5.70
N LEU A 54 0.34 27.65 4.47
CA LEU A 54 1.51 28.19 3.79
C LEU A 54 1.64 29.68 4.12
N ARG A 55 2.87 30.21 4.11
CA ARG A 55 3.18 31.61 4.43
C ARG A 55 4.41 32.10 3.67
N PRO A 56 4.53 33.39 3.42
CA PRO A 56 5.73 33.96 2.80
C PRO A 56 7.01 33.62 3.57
N GLY A 57 8.09 33.36 2.84
CA GLY A 57 9.40 32.98 3.40
C GLY A 57 9.46 31.55 3.97
N MET A 58 8.39 30.77 3.85
CA MET A 58 8.39 29.36 4.25
C MET A 58 9.32 28.56 3.36
N ARG A 59 10.21 27.77 3.97
CA ARG A 59 11.17 26.93 3.24
C ARG A 59 10.53 25.59 2.92
N VAL A 60 10.38 25.32 1.64
CA VAL A 60 9.73 24.11 1.13
C VAL A 60 10.71 23.25 0.33
N LEU A 61 10.75 21.96 0.59
CA LEU A 61 11.55 20.98 -0.15
C LEU A 61 10.65 19.95 -0.81
N ASP A 62 10.93 19.65 -2.07
CA ASP A 62 10.53 18.39 -2.73
C ASP A 62 11.78 17.57 -3.02
N PRO A 63 12.03 16.45 -2.28
CA PRO A 63 13.23 15.64 -2.44
C PRO A 63 13.19 14.67 -3.63
N GLY A 64 12.12 14.71 -4.42
CA GLY A 64 11.91 13.97 -5.67
C GLY A 64 11.07 14.78 -6.63
N ALA A 65 11.56 16.02 -6.92
CA ALA A 65 10.77 17.06 -7.56
C ALA A 65 10.25 16.72 -8.96
N GLY A 66 10.89 15.77 -9.66
CA GLY A 66 10.51 15.42 -11.01
C GLY A 66 10.45 16.64 -11.90
N THR A 67 9.32 16.84 -12.57
CA THR A 67 9.07 18.03 -13.42
C THR A 67 8.54 19.25 -12.67
N GLY A 68 8.44 19.20 -11.32
CA GLY A 68 8.13 20.35 -10.47
C GLY A 68 6.64 20.61 -10.21
N GLU A 69 5.74 19.66 -10.48
CA GLU A 69 4.28 19.86 -10.32
C GLU A 69 3.88 20.20 -8.88
N LEU A 70 4.47 19.57 -7.87
CA LEU A 70 4.18 19.89 -6.46
C LEU A 70 4.75 21.26 -6.06
N LEU A 71 5.95 21.60 -6.52
CA LEU A 71 6.52 22.93 -6.29
C LEU A 71 5.69 24.02 -6.95
N ARG A 72 5.17 23.77 -8.17
CA ARG A 72 4.22 24.66 -8.84
C ARG A 72 2.97 24.89 -8.01
N ALA A 73 2.37 23.80 -7.50
CA ALA A 73 1.17 23.91 -6.68
C ALA A 73 1.41 24.70 -5.38
N VAL A 74 2.58 24.53 -4.76
CA VAL A 74 2.99 25.36 -3.60
C VAL A 74 3.10 26.83 -3.98
N ARG A 75 3.81 27.15 -5.07
CA ARG A 75 3.99 28.52 -5.55
C ARG A 75 2.67 29.21 -5.89
N GLU A 76 1.75 28.51 -6.57
CA GLU A 76 0.43 29.03 -6.90
C GLU A 76 -0.37 29.41 -5.66
N ARG A 77 -0.20 28.66 -4.57
CA ARG A 77 -0.89 28.90 -3.30
C ARG A 77 -0.19 29.92 -2.41
N GLU A 78 1.14 29.95 -2.44
CA GLU A 78 1.98 30.89 -1.70
C GLU A 78 3.18 31.33 -2.56
N PRO A 79 3.04 32.44 -3.30
CA PRO A 79 4.09 32.94 -4.18
C PRO A 79 5.37 33.37 -3.45
N GLY A 80 5.30 33.67 -2.17
CA GLY A 80 6.43 34.09 -1.34
C GLY A 80 7.19 32.94 -0.67
N ALA A 81 6.87 31.67 -0.96
CA ALA A 81 7.59 30.52 -0.41
C ALA A 81 8.98 30.35 -1.05
N ASP A 82 9.97 29.96 -0.25
CA ASP A 82 11.32 29.59 -0.70
C ASP A 82 11.34 28.12 -1.12
N LEU A 83 11.42 27.86 -2.42
CA LEU A 83 11.23 26.53 -3.00
C LEU A 83 12.55 25.86 -3.34
N THR A 84 12.75 24.63 -2.88
CA THR A 84 13.88 23.78 -3.23
C THR A 84 13.37 22.45 -3.80
N GLY A 85 13.96 22.00 -4.93
CA GLY A 85 13.68 20.69 -5.53
C GLY A 85 14.95 19.89 -5.73
N TRP A 86 14.94 18.61 -5.34
CA TRP A 86 16.01 17.65 -5.65
C TRP A 86 15.48 16.57 -6.58
N ASP A 87 16.26 16.17 -7.56
CA ASP A 87 15.97 14.98 -8.36
C ASP A 87 17.26 14.37 -8.92
N VAL A 88 17.25 13.09 -9.22
CA VAL A 88 18.33 12.36 -9.88
C VAL A 88 18.26 12.45 -11.42
N ASP A 89 17.12 12.88 -11.95
CA ASP A 89 16.90 13.04 -13.39
C ASP A 89 17.07 14.49 -13.81
N GLN A 90 18.25 14.81 -14.37
CA GLN A 90 18.56 16.14 -14.84
C GLN A 90 17.58 16.67 -15.90
N SER A 91 17.00 15.78 -16.72
CA SER A 91 16.02 16.18 -17.73
C SER A 91 14.66 16.57 -17.11
N ALA A 92 14.29 15.94 -16.01
CA ALA A 92 13.10 16.31 -15.24
C ALA A 92 13.34 17.68 -14.57
N LEU A 93 14.50 17.91 -13.97
CA LEU A 93 14.89 19.22 -13.42
C LEU A 93 14.90 20.33 -14.48
N ALA A 94 15.32 20.03 -15.71
CA ALA A 94 15.25 20.99 -16.82
C ALA A 94 13.80 21.33 -17.22
N ALA A 95 12.83 20.42 -17.03
CA ALA A 95 11.42 20.74 -17.18
C ALA A 95 10.91 21.55 -15.98
N ALA A 96 11.31 21.18 -14.76
CA ALA A 96 10.97 21.90 -13.54
C ALA A 96 11.46 23.36 -13.55
N SER A 97 12.67 23.62 -14.07
CA SER A 97 13.20 24.99 -14.14
C SER A 97 12.38 25.92 -15.07
N ARG A 98 11.67 25.35 -16.05
CA ARG A 98 10.73 26.12 -16.89
C ARG A 98 9.40 26.34 -16.20
N LEU A 99 8.99 25.38 -15.36
CA LEU A 99 7.71 25.43 -14.66
C LEU A 99 7.76 26.29 -13.40
N VAL A 100 8.89 26.25 -12.68
CA VAL A 100 9.12 26.94 -11.41
C VAL A 100 10.52 27.60 -11.45
N PRO A 101 10.71 28.67 -12.26
CA PRO A 101 12.03 29.25 -12.51
C PRO A 101 12.68 29.86 -11.27
N GLU A 102 11.91 30.25 -10.27
CA GLU A 102 12.39 30.80 -8.99
C GLU A 102 12.86 29.71 -8.00
N ALA A 103 12.57 28.43 -8.24
CA ALA A 103 12.96 27.36 -7.33
C ALA A 103 14.46 27.04 -7.43
N THR A 104 15.09 26.77 -6.31
CA THR A 104 16.45 26.22 -6.26
C THR A 104 16.41 24.73 -6.59
N LEU A 105 16.82 24.36 -7.81
CA LEU A 105 16.81 22.97 -8.29
C LEU A 105 18.22 22.38 -8.21
N VAL A 106 18.34 21.21 -7.57
CA VAL A 106 19.62 20.54 -7.32
C VAL A 106 19.61 19.13 -7.86
N HIS A 107 20.55 18.81 -8.76
CA HIS A 107 20.75 17.46 -9.27
C HIS A 107 21.43 16.60 -8.22
N ARG A 108 20.65 15.88 -7.42
CA ARG A 108 21.14 14.99 -6.36
C ARG A 108 20.08 13.96 -5.97
N SER A 109 20.51 12.89 -5.33
CA SER A 109 19.60 11.92 -4.71
C SER A 109 19.19 12.40 -3.32
N ALA A 110 17.90 12.24 -2.98
CA ALA A 110 17.42 12.35 -1.60
C ALA A 110 18.07 11.34 -0.64
N LEU A 111 18.63 10.27 -1.19
CA LEU A 111 19.29 9.19 -0.44
C LEU A 111 20.78 9.44 -0.19
N ASP A 112 21.34 10.48 -0.80
CA ASP A 112 22.75 10.85 -0.54
C ASP A 112 22.89 11.45 0.86
N PRO A 113 24.05 11.28 1.51
CA PRO A 113 24.35 11.99 2.74
C PRO A 113 24.10 13.48 2.52
N ALA A 114 23.17 14.02 3.26
CA ALA A 114 23.02 15.45 3.26
C ALA A 114 24.13 16.02 4.14
N GLY A 115 24.84 17.00 3.64
CA GLY A 115 25.59 17.94 4.49
C GLY A 115 24.63 18.62 5.49
N GLU A 116 25.00 19.71 6.08
CA GLU A 116 24.05 20.49 6.90
C GLU A 116 22.84 20.88 6.03
N ILE A 117 21.71 20.17 6.22
CA ILE A 117 20.44 20.54 5.62
C ILE A 117 19.84 21.62 6.52
N PRO A 118 19.66 22.83 6.00
CA PRO A 118 18.92 23.84 6.74
C PRO A 118 17.48 23.34 6.94
N GLY A 119 17.00 23.26 8.19
CA GLY A 119 15.68 22.71 8.52
C GLY A 119 14.55 23.36 7.72
N TYR A 120 13.84 22.55 6.93
CA TYR A 120 12.69 22.99 6.13
C TYR A 120 11.43 23.10 7.00
N ASP A 121 10.54 24.02 6.64
CA ASP A 121 9.22 24.16 7.26
C ASP A 121 8.24 23.11 6.73
N LEU A 122 8.36 22.78 5.44
CA LEU A 122 7.51 21.83 4.75
C LEU A 122 8.35 20.97 3.80
N VAL A 123 8.12 19.67 3.83
CA VAL A 123 8.59 18.73 2.80
C VAL A 123 7.36 18.17 2.10
N VAL A 124 7.27 18.36 0.78
CA VAL A 124 6.24 17.78 -0.07
C VAL A 124 6.84 16.71 -0.96
N GLY A 125 6.05 15.74 -1.43
CA GLY A 125 6.58 14.78 -2.39
C GLY A 125 5.59 13.71 -2.82
N ASN A 126 5.89 13.13 -3.98
CA ASN A 126 5.33 11.88 -4.48
C ASN A 126 6.48 10.90 -4.68
N PRO A 127 6.98 10.28 -3.60
CA PRO A 127 8.15 9.41 -3.69
C PRO A 127 7.91 8.22 -4.62
N PRO A 128 8.93 7.69 -5.31
CA PRO A 128 8.78 6.51 -6.15
C PRO A 128 8.42 5.24 -5.33
N TYR A 129 7.65 4.29 -5.93
CA TYR A 129 7.10 3.10 -5.25
C TYR A 129 7.68 1.80 -5.80
N PHE A 130 8.98 1.54 -5.59
CA PHE A 130 9.60 0.29 -6.02
C PHE A 130 10.56 -0.28 -4.97
N GLN A 131 10.82 -1.58 -5.09
CA GLN A 131 11.78 -2.25 -4.23
C GLN A 131 13.21 -1.92 -4.66
N VAL A 132 14.06 -1.65 -3.69
CA VAL A 132 15.48 -1.36 -3.90
C VAL A 132 16.38 -2.39 -3.24
N ARG A 133 17.58 -2.54 -3.78
CA ARG A 133 18.69 -3.24 -3.11
C ARG A 133 19.63 -2.18 -2.54
N PRO A 134 19.50 -1.82 -1.27
CA PRO A 134 20.29 -0.75 -0.69
C PRO A 134 21.76 -1.12 -0.62
N THR A 135 22.63 -0.14 -0.86
CA THR A 135 24.09 -0.25 -0.64
C THR A 135 24.38 -0.46 0.86
N PRO A 136 25.59 -0.91 1.25
CA PRO A 136 25.96 -1.02 2.66
C PRO A 136 25.78 0.31 3.42
N ASP A 137 26.10 1.44 2.83
CA ASP A 137 25.92 2.76 3.44
C ASP A 137 24.46 3.14 3.61
N GLN A 138 23.64 2.89 2.59
CA GLN A 138 22.18 3.08 2.69
C GLN A 138 21.55 2.15 3.73
N LYS A 139 22.00 0.89 3.85
CA LYS A 139 21.54 -0.02 4.92
C LYS A 139 21.84 0.52 6.31
N ARG A 140 23.02 1.11 6.53
CA ARG A 140 23.37 1.72 7.81
C ARG A 140 22.51 2.95 8.09
N ARG A 141 22.40 3.86 7.12
CA ARG A 141 21.68 5.14 7.24
C ARG A 141 20.18 4.95 7.45
N PHE A 142 19.56 3.99 6.74
CA PHE A 142 18.12 3.77 6.73
C PHE A 142 17.67 2.55 7.54
N ARG A 143 18.55 1.97 8.39
CA ARG A 143 18.28 0.75 9.18
C ARG A 143 16.99 0.80 9.97
N GLU A 144 16.58 1.98 10.42
CA GLU A 144 15.41 2.23 11.27
C GLU A 144 14.09 2.04 10.51
N VAL A 145 14.11 2.16 9.19
CA VAL A 145 12.92 2.06 8.33
C VAL A 145 12.92 0.84 7.41
N ILE A 146 13.95 -0.02 7.50
CA ILE A 146 14.05 -1.24 6.69
C ILE A 146 13.48 -2.43 7.45
N SER A 147 12.44 -3.06 6.86
CA SER A 147 11.90 -4.35 7.29
C SER A 147 11.81 -5.28 6.09
N GLY A 148 12.61 -6.35 6.06
CA GLY A 148 12.63 -7.29 4.93
C GLY A 148 13.10 -6.64 3.62
N ARG A 149 12.27 -6.69 2.57
CA ARG A 149 12.58 -6.08 1.27
C ARG A 149 12.39 -4.57 1.34
N ALA A 150 13.48 -3.83 1.18
CA ALA A 150 13.45 -2.37 1.24
C ALA A 150 12.65 -1.78 0.08
N ASN A 151 11.80 -0.82 0.39
CA ASN A 151 11.10 0.01 -0.59
C ASN A 151 11.64 1.44 -0.51
N ILE A 152 11.87 2.05 -1.65
CA ILE A 152 12.53 3.35 -1.74
C ILE A 152 11.74 4.45 -1.02
N PHE A 153 10.41 4.43 -1.03
CA PHE A 153 9.62 5.47 -0.37
C PHE A 153 9.83 5.50 1.16
N ALA A 154 10.18 4.36 1.79
CA ALA A 154 10.53 4.35 3.21
C ALA A 154 11.79 5.19 3.49
N PHE A 155 12.74 5.19 2.55
CA PHE A 155 13.94 6.02 2.66
C PHE A 155 13.60 7.51 2.48
N PHE A 156 12.68 7.83 1.56
CA PHE A 156 12.19 9.20 1.37
C PHE A 156 11.51 9.74 2.63
N PHE A 157 10.73 8.92 3.34
CA PHE A 157 10.15 9.31 4.62
C PHE A 157 11.21 9.72 5.64
N LYS A 158 12.23 8.87 5.83
CA LYS A 158 13.31 9.20 6.76
C LYS A 158 14.08 10.43 6.32
N ALA A 159 14.46 10.52 5.04
CA ALA A 159 15.17 11.67 4.52
C ALA A 159 14.36 12.97 4.64
N GLY A 160 13.06 12.91 4.35
CA GLY A 160 12.14 14.05 4.50
C GLY A 160 11.99 14.51 5.96
N LEU A 161 11.82 13.57 6.89
CA LEU A 161 11.75 13.90 8.33
C LEU A 161 13.09 14.45 8.85
N ASP A 162 14.22 13.91 8.39
CA ASP A 162 15.54 14.43 8.77
C ASP A 162 15.74 15.86 8.27
N ALA A 163 15.22 16.20 7.09
CA ALA A 163 15.31 17.53 6.49
C ALA A 163 14.42 18.60 7.18
N LEU A 164 13.37 18.19 7.89
CA LEU A 164 12.48 19.09 8.59
C LEU A 164 13.09 19.67 9.87
N ARG A 165 12.79 20.94 10.15
CA ARG A 165 12.96 21.47 11.51
C ARG A 165 11.91 20.88 12.47
N PRO A 166 12.10 20.93 13.80
CA PRO A 166 11.04 20.61 14.76
C PRO A 166 9.77 21.43 14.48
N GLY A 167 8.60 20.78 14.53
CA GLY A 167 7.30 21.38 14.18
C GLY A 167 7.09 21.60 12.66
N GLY A 168 8.07 21.26 11.82
CA GLY A 168 7.90 21.22 10.36
C GLY A 168 7.01 20.08 9.91
N ARG A 169 6.42 20.19 8.71
CA ARG A 169 5.46 19.23 8.19
C ARG A 169 5.98 18.47 6.97
N LEU A 170 5.68 17.18 6.92
CA LEU A 170 5.91 16.34 5.76
C LEU A 170 4.55 15.98 5.14
N ALA A 171 4.36 16.27 3.87
CA ALA A 171 3.15 15.98 3.13
C ALA A 171 3.48 15.10 1.90
N TYR A 172 3.14 13.81 1.96
CA TYR A 172 3.48 12.85 0.92
C TYR A 172 2.25 12.17 0.32
N ILE A 173 2.35 11.90 -0.99
CA ILE A 173 1.47 10.99 -1.71
C ILE A 173 2.11 9.61 -1.63
N VAL A 174 1.40 8.61 -1.11
CA VAL A 174 1.97 7.28 -0.83
C VAL A 174 0.97 6.16 -1.10
N PRO A 175 1.43 4.91 -1.30
CA PRO A 175 0.51 3.80 -1.47
C PRO A 175 -0.13 3.43 -0.12
N PRO A 176 -1.46 3.18 -0.06
CA PRO A 176 -2.16 2.79 1.16
C PRO A 176 -1.64 1.48 1.77
N SER A 177 -0.96 0.63 1.01
CA SER A 177 -0.35 -0.62 1.51
C SER A 177 0.67 -0.40 2.64
N MET A 178 1.15 0.82 2.85
CA MET A 178 2.00 1.16 3.99
C MET A 178 1.24 1.13 5.33
N ASN A 179 -0.09 1.22 5.32
CA ASN A 179 -0.89 1.39 6.52
C ASN A 179 -0.83 0.18 7.46
N SER A 180 -0.82 -1.04 6.91
CA SER A 180 -0.81 -2.28 7.69
C SER A 180 0.26 -3.28 7.24
N GLY A 181 0.78 -3.17 6.04
CA GLY A 181 1.72 -4.12 5.46
C GLY A 181 2.94 -4.41 6.34
N ALA A 182 3.28 -5.70 6.50
CA ALA A 182 4.38 -6.15 7.37
C ALA A 182 5.75 -5.55 6.98
N TYR A 183 5.97 -5.32 5.68
CA TYR A 183 7.23 -4.72 5.19
C TYR A 183 7.42 -3.26 5.61
N PHE A 184 6.38 -2.60 6.11
CA PHE A 184 6.42 -1.19 6.53
C PHE A 184 6.26 -1.01 8.04
N GLU A 185 6.39 -2.06 8.82
CA GLU A 185 6.26 -2.02 10.29
C GLU A 185 7.27 -1.07 10.90
N ARG A 186 8.56 -1.28 10.65
CA ARG A 186 9.61 -0.37 11.13
C ARG A 186 9.46 1.06 10.64
N LEU A 187 8.95 1.24 9.41
CA LEU A 187 8.64 2.59 8.93
C LEU A 187 7.56 3.24 9.79
N ARG A 188 6.44 2.53 10.06
CA ARG A 188 5.37 3.08 10.91
C ARG A 188 5.86 3.39 12.32
N GLU A 189 6.60 2.48 12.95
CA GLU A 189 7.24 2.71 14.25
C GLU A 189 8.14 3.95 14.25
N HIS A 190 8.98 4.09 13.22
CA HIS A 190 9.84 5.26 13.05
C HIS A 190 9.02 6.56 12.92
N LEU A 191 7.94 6.52 12.13
CA LEU A 191 7.09 7.69 11.91
C LEU A 191 6.38 8.12 13.19
N ILE A 192 5.75 7.21 13.92
CA ILE A 192 5.03 7.55 15.17
C ILE A 192 5.98 7.99 16.28
N GLY A 193 7.20 7.46 16.31
CA GLY A 193 8.23 7.89 17.26
C GLY A 193 8.82 9.27 16.99
N ARG A 194 8.71 9.79 15.77
CA ARG A 194 9.36 11.05 15.33
C ARG A 194 8.37 12.14 14.92
N ALA A 195 7.14 11.79 14.65
CA ALA A 195 6.12 12.71 14.14
C ALA A 195 4.73 12.32 14.62
N ARG A 196 3.79 13.23 14.46
CA ARG A 196 2.36 13.01 14.66
C ARG A 196 1.66 13.03 13.30
N ILE A 197 0.73 12.11 13.06
CA ILE A 197 -0.13 12.15 11.87
C ILE A 197 -1.17 13.26 12.09
N THR A 198 -1.17 14.26 11.23
CA THR A 198 -2.14 15.37 11.27
C THR A 198 -3.23 15.23 10.22
N ARG A 199 -2.96 14.46 9.15
CA ARG A 199 -3.96 14.08 8.14
C ARG A 199 -3.58 12.79 7.46
N LEU A 200 -4.58 11.94 7.23
CA LEU A 200 -4.52 10.75 6.43
C LEU A 200 -5.80 10.70 5.60
N SER A 201 -5.71 10.55 4.28
CA SER A 201 -6.87 10.46 3.39
C SER A 201 -6.56 9.53 2.24
N VAL A 202 -7.42 8.54 2.00
CA VAL A 202 -7.30 7.64 0.85
C VAL A 202 -8.09 8.20 -0.32
N LEU A 203 -7.43 8.50 -1.43
CA LEU A 203 -8.05 8.94 -2.67
C LEU A 203 -8.35 7.71 -3.54
N GLU A 204 -9.63 7.42 -3.71
CA GLU A 204 -10.10 6.37 -4.62
C GLU A 204 -10.27 6.94 -6.04
N GLY A 205 -10.09 6.09 -7.05
CA GLY A 205 -10.30 6.41 -8.46
C GLY A 205 -9.10 6.05 -9.34
N ALA A 206 -9.37 5.21 -10.34
CA ALA A 206 -8.35 4.71 -11.28
C ALA A 206 -7.78 5.78 -12.20
N ASP A 207 -8.45 6.93 -12.33
CA ASP A 207 -8.23 7.93 -13.38
C ASP A 207 -7.34 9.10 -12.91
N ARG A 208 -6.84 9.04 -11.67
CA ARG A 208 -6.09 10.18 -11.08
C ARG A 208 -4.60 10.21 -11.45
N PHE A 209 -4.04 9.09 -11.86
CA PHE A 209 -2.64 9.00 -12.32
C PHE A 209 -2.57 8.23 -13.64
N GLU A 210 -1.86 8.76 -14.62
CA GLU A 210 -1.67 8.08 -15.90
C GLU A 210 -0.98 6.73 -15.72
N GLY A 211 -1.69 5.64 -16.07
CA GLY A 211 -1.17 4.27 -16.02
C GLY A 211 -1.11 3.62 -14.62
N VAL A 212 -1.73 4.20 -13.59
CA VAL A 212 -1.79 3.64 -12.23
C VAL A 212 -3.22 3.36 -11.83
N ASN A 213 -3.52 2.07 -11.67
CA ASN A 213 -4.87 1.58 -11.32
C ASN A 213 -4.99 1.28 -9.81
N THR A 214 -4.31 2.07 -8.96
CA THR A 214 -4.30 1.87 -7.51
C THR A 214 -4.71 3.13 -6.77
N ALA A 215 -5.37 2.96 -5.61
CA ALA A 215 -5.59 4.06 -4.69
C ALA A 215 -4.27 4.70 -4.29
N VAL A 216 -4.29 6.00 -4.05
CA VAL A 216 -3.20 6.73 -3.41
C VAL A 216 -3.70 7.32 -2.09
N GLN A 217 -2.78 7.56 -1.19
CA GLN A 217 -3.05 8.14 0.11
C GLN A 217 -2.28 9.44 0.25
N LEU A 218 -2.96 10.44 0.77
CA LEU A 218 -2.35 11.70 1.22
C LEU A 218 -2.05 11.56 2.70
N LEU A 219 -0.77 11.65 3.07
CA LEU A 219 -0.32 11.54 4.46
C LEU A 219 0.43 12.81 4.85
N VAL A 220 -0.04 13.48 5.91
CA VAL A 220 0.61 14.66 6.47
C VAL A 220 1.06 14.35 7.90
N LEU A 221 2.34 14.55 8.14
CA LEU A 221 3.00 14.38 9.42
C LEU A 221 3.54 15.71 9.93
N GLU A 222 3.53 15.93 11.24
CA GLU A 222 4.21 17.04 11.90
C GLU A 222 5.34 16.49 12.76
N LYS A 223 6.59 16.91 12.49
CA LYS A 223 7.78 16.46 13.22
C LYS A 223 7.72 16.91 14.66
N ARG A 224 7.89 15.96 15.59
CA ARG A 224 7.93 16.26 17.04
C ARG A 224 9.18 17.08 17.40
N ALA A 225 9.06 17.90 18.45
CA ALA A 225 10.23 18.50 19.06
C ALA A 225 11.03 17.42 19.82
N GLU A 226 12.37 17.56 19.86
CA GLU A 226 13.25 16.55 20.48
C GLU A 226 13.00 16.30 21.96
N SER A 227 12.31 17.21 22.65
CA SER A 227 12.08 17.14 24.11
C SER A 227 10.81 16.40 24.54
N THR A 228 9.97 15.94 23.63
CA THR A 228 8.76 15.18 23.99
C THR A 228 9.04 13.68 24.01
N THR A 229 9.64 13.20 25.09
CA THR A 229 9.71 11.77 25.45
C THR A 229 8.37 11.23 25.94
N ASP A 230 7.28 11.93 25.69
CA ASP A 230 5.95 11.42 25.93
C ASP A 230 5.63 10.36 24.88
N GLY A 231 6.14 9.14 25.14
CA GLY A 231 5.82 7.92 24.42
C GLY A 231 4.37 7.47 24.63
N GLY A 232 3.49 8.40 24.92
CA GLY A 232 2.07 8.17 25.05
C GLY A 232 1.44 8.03 23.67
N THR A 233 1.14 6.79 23.29
CA THR A 233 0.17 6.43 22.24
C THR A 233 -1.27 6.80 22.64
N GLY A 234 -1.43 7.82 23.48
CA GLY A 234 -2.72 8.33 23.92
C GLY A 234 -3.48 8.97 22.76
N ASN A 235 -4.47 8.25 22.23
CA ASN A 235 -5.53 8.72 21.33
C ASN A 235 -5.04 9.51 20.10
N GLU A 236 -4.07 8.97 19.38
CA GLU A 236 -3.63 9.53 18.11
C GLU A 236 -4.74 9.32 17.04
N PRO A 237 -5.22 10.39 16.37
CA PRO A 237 -6.47 10.35 15.60
C PRO A 237 -6.46 9.44 14.36
N PHE A 238 -5.31 8.92 13.97
CA PHE A 238 -5.15 8.10 12.76
C PHE A 238 -4.43 6.77 13.04
N ILE A 239 -4.28 6.40 14.30
CA ILE A 239 -3.53 5.20 14.70
C ILE A 239 -4.47 4.22 15.40
N PHE A 240 -4.47 2.97 14.92
CA PHE A 240 -5.07 1.83 15.60
C PHE A 240 -3.96 0.83 15.92
N GLU A 241 -3.88 0.42 17.18
CA GLU A 241 -2.93 -0.60 17.64
C GLU A 241 -3.66 -1.88 18.02
N HIS A 242 -3.15 -3.00 17.56
CA HIS A 242 -3.71 -4.31 17.88
C HIS A 242 -2.64 -5.32 18.24
N SER A 243 -2.89 -6.06 19.32
CA SER A 243 -2.08 -7.19 19.75
C SER A 243 -2.92 -8.45 19.88
N SER A 244 -2.47 -9.54 19.27
CA SER A 244 -3.11 -10.85 19.45
C SER A 244 -2.45 -11.57 20.62
N ALA A 245 -3.18 -11.70 21.73
CA ALA A 245 -2.72 -12.42 22.89
C ALA A 245 -2.32 -13.88 22.54
N GLY A 246 -1.15 -14.33 23.02
CA GLY A 246 -0.65 -15.68 22.76
C GLY A 246 -0.07 -15.93 21.38
N ALA A 247 -0.10 -14.93 20.46
CA ALA A 247 0.48 -15.06 19.13
C ALA A 247 1.84 -14.35 18.98
N GLY A 248 2.24 -13.55 19.96
CA GLY A 248 3.40 -12.64 19.81
C GLY A 248 3.21 -11.63 18.68
N PHE A 249 1.97 -11.34 18.29
CA PHE A 249 1.64 -10.43 17.21
C PHE A 249 1.24 -9.07 17.78
N HIS A 250 1.92 -8.04 17.31
CA HIS A 250 1.57 -6.64 17.54
C HIS A 250 1.62 -5.89 16.21
N ARG A 251 0.68 -4.98 15.97
CA ARG A 251 0.62 -4.19 14.75
C ARG A 251 0.06 -2.80 15.01
N VAL A 252 0.79 -1.81 14.51
CA VAL A 252 0.30 -0.45 14.31
C VAL A 252 -0.32 -0.35 12.93
N VAL A 253 -1.52 0.17 12.83
CA VAL A 253 -2.26 0.39 11.59
C VAL A 253 -2.59 1.86 11.45
N PHE A 254 -2.26 2.46 10.31
CA PHE A 254 -2.69 3.81 9.98
C PHE A 254 -4.05 3.75 9.31
N THR A 255 -5.03 4.49 9.83
CA THR A 255 -6.42 4.44 9.37
C THR A 255 -7.12 5.78 9.58
N GLU A 256 -8.10 6.09 8.73
CA GLU A 256 -8.97 7.26 8.88
C GLU A 256 -9.98 7.10 10.02
N GLU A 257 -10.30 5.85 10.43
CA GLU A 257 -11.35 5.55 11.41
C GLU A 257 -10.86 4.59 12.52
N PRO A 258 -9.89 4.97 13.35
CA PRO A 258 -9.33 4.07 14.39
C PRO A 258 -10.39 3.64 15.42
N GLU A 259 -11.30 4.55 15.82
CA GLU A 259 -12.38 4.22 16.76
C GLU A 259 -13.35 3.19 16.21
N ARG A 260 -13.61 3.20 14.90
CA ARG A 260 -14.45 2.19 14.25
C ARG A 260 -13.80 0.82 14.30
N LEU A 261 -12.50 0.73 14.05
CA LEU A 261 -11.75 -0.51 14.21
C LEU A 261 -11.80 -0.98 15.67
N THR A 262 -11.54 -0.11 16.65
CA THR A 262 -11.61 -0.46 18.06
C THR A 262 -12.94 -1.11 18.41
N ARG A 263 -14.08 -0.48 18.07
CA ARG A 263 -15.43 -1.06 18.30
C ARG A 263 -15.63 -2.40 17.60
N GLN A 264 -15.06 -2.60 16.41
CA GLN A 264 -15.16 -3.89 15.71
C GLN A 264 -14.39 -4.99 16.45
N PHE A 265 -13.19 -4.68 16.97
CA PHE A 265 -12.39 -5.65 17.73
C PHE A 265 -12.95 -5.97 19.12
N GLU A 266 -13.76 -5.09 19.72
CA GLU A 266 -14.49 -5.38 20.94
C GLU A 266 -15.60 -6.43 20.74
N ASN A 267 -16.26 -6.41 19.59
CA ASN A 267 -17.46 -7.22 19.31
C ASN A 267 -17.22 -8.45 18.44
N LEU A 268 -16.09 -8.49 17.70
CA LEU A 268 -15.78 -9.53 16.73
C LEU A 268 -14.43 -10.19 17.08
N ARG A 269 -14.17 -11.34 16.48
CA ARG A 269 -12.94 -12.13 16.70
C ARG A 269 -12.17 -12.30 15.42
N THR A 270 -10.84 -12.30 15.50
CA THR A 270 -9.95 -12.61 14.40
C THR A 270 -9.88 -14.12 14.13
N LEU A 271 -9.36 -14.53 12.98
CA LEU A 271 -9.12 -15.95 12.72
C LEU A 271 -8.29 -16.61 13.81
N TRP A 272 -7.27 -15.91 14.33
CA TRP A 272 -6.45 -16.42 15.42
C TRP A 272 -7.27 -16.77 16.65
N GLN A 273 -8.14 -15.87 17.07
CA GLN A 273 -9.04 -16.06 18.23
C GLN A 273 -10.11 -17.12 17.97
N LEU A 274 -10.46 -17.34 16.71
CA LEU A 274 -11.42 -18.38 16.29
C LEU A 274 -10.78 -19.76 16.13
N GLY A 275 -9.48 -19.93 16.38
CA GLY A 275 -8.76 -21.21 16.26
C GLY A 275 -8.31 -21.53 14.84
N TYR A 276 -8.21 -20.52 13.96
CA TYR A 276 -7.77 -20.66 12.58
C TYR A 276 -6.53 -19.80 12.28
N ARG A 277 -5.82 -20.16 11.23
CA ARG A 277 -4.73 -19.34 10.67
C ARG A 277 -4.75 -19.35 9.16
N ALA A 278 -4.33 -18.26 8.56
CA ALA A 278 -4.09 -18.15 7.13
C ALA A 278 -2.60 -18.30 6.80
N SER A 279 -2.32 -18.88 5.66
CA SER A 279 -0.98 -18.93 5.04
C SER A 279 -1.09 -18.62 3.56
N THR A 280 -0.06 -18.05 2.98
CA THR A 280 -0.02 -17.83 1.52
C THR A 280 0.23 -19.16 0.79
N GLY A 281 -0.42 -19.36 -0.35
CA GLY A 281 -0.16 -20.50 -1.24
C GLY A 281 1.33 -20.58 -1.63
N THR A 282 1.84 -21.80 -1.73
CA THR A 282 3.29 -22.05 -1.88
C THR A 282 3.75 -22.26 -3.31
N VAL A 283 2.82 -22.28 -4.28
CA VAL A 283 3.16 -22.53 -5.68
C VAL A 283 3.38 -21.22 -6.41
N VAL A 284 4.62 -20.99 -6.86
CA VAL A 284 4.99 -19.91 -7.79
C VAL A 284 5.01 -20.51 -9.18
N TRP A 285 3.91 -20.40 -9.90
CA TRP A 285 3.62 -21.17 -11.13
C TRP A 285 4.67 -21.05 -12.23
N ASN A 286 5.29 -19.87 -12.40
CA ASN A 286 6.31 -19.65 -13.42
C ASN A 286 7.61 -20.42 -13.18
N GLN A 287 7.85 -20.91 -11.95
CA GLN A 287 8.96 -21.80 -11.60
C GLN A 287 8.65 -23.28 -11.85
N HIS A 288 7.41 -23.61 -12.24
CA HIS A 288 6.93 -24.98 -12.42
C HIS A 288 6.22 -25.23 -13.75
N ARG A 289 6.49 -24.38 -14.78
CA ARG A 289 5.77 -24.42 -16.07
C ARG A 289 5.70 -25.80 -16.70
N GLU A 290 6.79 -26.56 -16.68
CA GLU A 290 6.88 -27.91 -17.27
C GLU A 290 6.05 -28.97 -16.53
N ARG A 291 5.71 -28.71 -15.27
CA ARG A 291 4.95 -29.61 -14.40
C ARG A 291 3.46 -29.28 -14.34
N LEU A 292 3.04 -28.20 -14.96
CA LEU A 292 1.63 -27.81 -15.04
C LEU A 292 0.87 -28.72 -16.01
N ARG A 293 -0.38 -29.04 -15.68
CA ARG A 293 -1.28 -29.91 -16.47
C ARG A 293 -2.68 -29.31 -16.51
N ASP A 294 -3.34 -29.42 -17.66
CA ASP A 294 -4.71 -28.92 -17.85
C ASP A 294 -5.76 -29.89 -17.34
N ALA A 295 -5.43 -31.17 -17.24
CA ALA A 295 -6.33 -32.23 -16.81
C ALA A 295 -5.74 -33.07 -15.65
N PRO A 296 -6.61 -33.71 -14.84
CA PRO A 296 -6.16 -34.67 -13.83
C PRO A 296 -5.45 -35.85 -14.47
N GLY A 297 -4.47 -36.46 -13.74
CA GLY A 297 -3.70 -37.61 -14.19
C GLY A 297 -2.81 -38.15 -13.08
N PRO A 298 -2.01 -39.21 -13.34
CA PRO A 298 -1.13 -39.79 -12.33
C PRO A 298 -0.20 -38.74 -11.71
N GLY A 299 -0.21 -38.63 -10.38
CA GLY A 299 0.62 -37.70 -9.62
C GLY A 299 0.26 -36.23 -9.83
N ALA A 300 -0.82 -35.93 -10.52
CA ALA A 300 -1.31 -34.53 -10.70
C ALA A 300 -2.22 -34.15 -9.53
N VAL A 301 -1.84 -33.09 -8.83
CA VAL A 301 -2.59 -32.49 -7.72
C VAL A 301 -3.29 -31.23 -8.21
N ARG A 302 -4.53 -31.03 -7.80
CA ARG A 302 -5.31 -29.82 -8.10
C ARG A 302 -4.58 -28.58 -7.63
N LEU A 303 -4.33 -27.62 -8.55
CA LEU A 303 -3.74 -26.33 -8.26
C LEU A 303 -4.84 -25.27 -8.24
N ILE A 304 -5.03 -24.63 -7.08
CA ILE A 304 -6.05 -23.61 -6.87
C ILE A 304 -5.47 -22.24 -7.12
N TRP A 305 -6.12 -21.51 -8.01
CA TRP A 305 -5.81 -20.13 -8.39
C TRP A 305 -6.81 -19.14 -7.81
N SER A 306 -6.45 -17.86 -7.74
CA SER A 306 -7.36 -16.81 -7.26
C SER A 306 -8.62 -16.64 -8.12
N HIS A 307 -8.59 -17.01 -9.39
CA HIS A 307 -9.75 -16.96 -10.28
C HIS A 307 -10.66 -18.18 -10.17
N ASP A 308 -10.23 -19.27 -9.51
CA ASP A 308 -11.05 -20.44 -9.22
C ASP A 308 -11.98 -20.23 -8.01
N LEU A 309 -11.82 -19.10 -7.31
CA LEU A 309 -12.57 -18.76 -6.12
C LEU A 309 -13.87 -18.03 -6.48
N GLY A 310 -14.95 -18.36 -5.79
CA GLY A 310 -16.26 -17.76 -5.97
C GLY A 310 -16.85 -17.28 -4.64
N SER A 311 -18.09 -17.65 -4.35
CA SER A 311 -18.84 -17.25 -3.16
C SER A 311 -18.86 -18.34 -2.06
N GLY A 312 -17.76 -19.06 -1.86
CA GLY A 312 -17.60 -20.04 -0.77
C GLY A 312 -17.94 -21.49 -1.12
N GLY A 313 -18.29 -21.81 -2.37
CA GLY A 313 -18.41 -23.18 -2.87
C GLY A 313 -17.05 -23.85 -3.09
N PRO A 314 -17.02 -25.07 -3.67
CA PRO A 314 -15.76 -25.70 -4.08
C PRO A 314 -15.08 -24.85 -5.16
N PRO A 315 -13.72 -24.79 -5.20
CA PRO A 315 -13.02 -24.06 -6.24
C PRO A 315 -13.30 -24.68 -7.61
N VAL A 316 -13.44 -23.83 -8.65
CA VAL A 316 -13.74 -24.28 -10.02
C VAL A 316 -12.45 -24.24 -10.85
N PRO A 317 -11.78 -25.40 -11.10
CA PRO A 317 -10.53 -25.44 -11.85
C PRO A 317 -10.74 -25.04 -13.31
N GLY A 318 -9.74 -24.35 -13.86
CA GLY A 318 -9.77 -23.95 -15.27
C GLY A 318 -10.79 -22.87 -15.60
N SER A 319 -11.29 -22.14 -14.61
CA SER A 319 -12.24 -21.03 -14.79
C SER A 319 -11.68 -19.90 -15.66
N ARG A 320 -10.36 -19.88 -15.90
CA ARG A 320 -9.68 -18.95 -16.81
C ARG A 320 -8.88 -19.70 -17.88
N ALA A 321 -9.21 -19.43 -19.15
CA ALA A 321 -8.49 -19.99 -20.29
C ALA A 321 -6.96 -19.75 -20.19
N GLY A 322 -6.18 -20.80 -20.50
CA GLY A 322 -4.72 -20.77 -20.47
C GLY A 322 -4.07 -20.83 -19.07
N LYS A 323 -4.84 -21.20 -18.03
CA LYS A 323 -4.31 -21.46 -16.68
C LYS A 323 -4.52 -22.92 -16.31
N PRO A 324 -3.43 -23.74 -16.28
CA PRO A 324 -3.50 -25.16 -15.92
C PRO A 324 -4.05 -25.40 -14.53
N GLY A 325 -4.98 -26.33 -14.40
CA GLY A 325 -5.67 -26.65 -13.13
C GLY A 325 -4.93 -27.64 -12.22
N TYR A 326 -3.79 -28.20 -12.66
CA TYR A 326 -3.08 -29.24 -11.93
C TYR A 326 -1.57 -29.07 -11.99
N LEU A 327 -0.88 -29.60 -10.96
CA LEU A 327 0.58 -29.61 -10.87
C LEU A 327 1.07 -31.00 -10.47
N THR A 328 2.12 -31.50 -11.15
CA THR A 328 2.77 -32.78 -10.84
C THR A 328 4.06 -32.56 -10.03
N GLY A 329 4.50 -33.61 -9.30
CA GLY A 329 5.80 -33.64 -8.62
C GLY A 329 5.89 -32.70 -7.40
N ARG A 330 4.75 -32.44 -6.73
CA ARG A 330 4.69 -31.83 -5.40
C ARG A 330 3.69 -32.59 -4.54
N GLU A 331 4.06 -32.74 -3.28
CA GLU A 331 3.18 -33.33 -2.26
C GLU A 331 1.96 -32.45 -2.05
N PRO A 332 0.75 -33.03 -2.06
CA PRO A 332 -0.48 -32.30 -1.77
C PRO A 332 -0.57 -31.91 -0.30
N ARG A 333 -1.32 -30.83 -0.05
CA ARG A 333 -1.96 -30.61 1.24
C ARG A 333 -3.38 -31.16 1.18
N PHE A 334 -3.96 -31.45 2.33
CA PHE A 334 -5.33 -31.97 2.43
C PHE A 334 -6.23 -31.01 3.19
N GLY A 335 -7.48 -30.96 2.78
CA GLY A 335 -8.55 -30.22 3.50
C GLY A 335 -8.86 -30.82 4.87
N PRO A 336 -9.69 -30.15 5.69
CA PRO A 336 -10.52 -29.03 5.29
C PRO A 336 -9.73 -27.71 5.22
N ALA A 337 -10.08 -26.86 4.24
CA ALA A 337 -9.46 -25.56 4.04
C ALA A 337 -10.39 -24.55 3.35
N VAL A 338 -10.30 -23.29 3.75
CA VAL A 338 -10.93 -22.17 3.04
C VAL A 338 -9.85 -21.39 2.28
N PHE A 339 -10.12 -21.12 1.03
CA PHE A 339 -9.25 -20.33 0.15
C PHE A 339 -9.82 -18.92 0.01
N VAL A 340 -8.94 -17.92 0.03
CA VAL A 340 -9.31 -16.50 -0.05
C VAL A 340 -8.39 -15.84 -1.06
N ASN A 341 -8.93 -15.06 -2.01
CA ASN A 341 -8.11 -14.28 -2.90
C ASN A 341 -7.32 -13.22 -2.13
N ARG A 342 -6.07 -13.02 -2.54
CA ARG A 342 -5.19 -12.04 -1.90
C ARG A 342 -5.50 -10.61 -2.33
N VAL A 343 -5.97 -10.44 -3.56
CA VAL A 343 -6.36 -9.17 -4.15
C VAL A 343 -7.87 -9.16 -4.34
N VAL A 344 -8.55 -8.22 -3.74
CA VAL A 344 -10.01 -8.14 -3.67
C VAL A 344 -10.62 -7.38 -4.87
N GLY A 345 -9.81 -6.94 -5.85
CA GLY A 345 -10.26 -6.28 -7.09
C GLY A 345 -9.74 -4.85 -7.25
N ALA A 346 -10.27 -4.11 -8.24
CA ALA A 346 -9.97 -2.70 -8.43
C ALA A 346 -10.53 -1.87 -7.26
N VAL A 347 -9.87 -0.75 -6.99
CA VAL A 347 -10.30 0.20 -5.94
C VAL A 347 -11.77 0.58 -6.17
N GLY A 348 -12.58 0.48 -5.12
CA GLY A 348 -14.02 0.78 -5.18
C GLY A 348 -14.93 -0.39 -5.61
N ARG A 349 -14.41 -1.47 -6.19
CA ARG A 349 -15.20 -2.63 -6.66
C ARG A 349 -14.63 -3.98 -6.19
N GLY A 350 -13.91 -3.99 -5.08
CA GLY A 350 -13.27 -5.20 -4.58
C GLY A 350 -14.26 -6.21 -4.02
N GLU A 351 -14.03 -7.49 -4.31
CA GLU A 351 -14.79 -8.62 -3.80
C GLU A 351 -13.85 -9.63 -3.14
N LEU A 352 -14.16 -10.01 -1.90
CA LEU A 352 -13.47 -11.11 -1.23
C LEU A 352 -14.07 -12.42 -1.72
N ARG A 353 -13.37 -13.08 -2.65
CA ARG A 353 -13.79 -14.38 -3.17
C ARG A 353 -13.22 -15.49 -2.31
N THR A 354 -14.05 -16.48 -2.04
CA THR A 354 -13.67 -17.62 -1.22
C THR A 354 -14.05 -18.93 -1.89
N ALA A 355 -13.35 -20.00 -1.52
CA ALA A 355 -13.75 -21.36 -1.86
C ALA A 355 -13.42 -22.29 -0.68
N TYR A 356 -14.05 -23.46 -0.64
CA TYR A 356 -13.88 -24.44 0.41
C TYR A 356 -13.59 -25.84 -0.17
N LEU A 357 -12.67 -26.54 0.43
CA LEU A 357 -12.47 -27.97 0.23
C LEU A 357 -12.71 -28.72 1.54
N GLY A 358 -13.40 -29.84 1.44
CA GLY A 358 -13.72 -30.73 2.55
C GLY A 358 -12.51 -31.53 3.06
N GLU A 359 -12.76 -32.34 4.06
CA GLU A 359 -11.76 -33.22 4.66
C GLU A 359 -11.23 -34.22 3.65
N GLY A 360 -9.91 -34.46 3.68
CA GLY A 360 -9.25 -35.44 2.82
C GLY A 360 -9.05 -35.03 1.35
N GLU A 361 -9.60 -33.91 0.90
CA GLU A 361 -9.41 -33.46 -0.48
C GLU A 361 -8.01 -32.91 -0.73
N PRO A 362 -7.24 -33.45 -1.72
CA PRO A 362 -5.88 -33.00 -1.99
C PRO A 362 -5.86 -31.69 -2.78
N TYR A 363 -4.96 -30.79 -2.42
CA TYR A 363 -4.77 -29.51 -3.12
C TYR A 363 -3.34 -28.98 -3.04
N LEU A 364 -3.04 -28.09 -3.98
CA LEU A 364 -1.96 -27.12 -3.93
C LEU A 364 -2.57 -25.72 -4.13
N ALA A 365 -1.96 -24.67 -3.59
CA ALA A 365 -2.43 -23.30 -3.76
C ALA A 365 -1.35 -22.42 -4.38
N GLU A 366 -1.74 -21.61 -5.35
CA GLU A 366 -0.89 -20.63 -6.02
C GLU A 366 -0.65 -19.42 -5.08
N ASN A 367 0.46 -18.71 -5.23
CA ASN A 367 0.93 -17.69 -4.29
C ASN A 367 0.10 -16.41 -4.22
N HIS A 368 -0.94 -16.25 -5.04
CA HIS A 368 -1.94 -15.19 -4.96
C HIS A 368 -3.23 -15.63 -4.23
N VAL A 369 -3.19 -16.80 -3.59
CA VAL A 369 -4.28 -17.33 -2.76
C VAL A 369 -3.80 -17.45 -1.32
N ASN A 370 -4.60 -16.97 -0.37
CA ASN A 370 -4.45 -17.28 1.04
C ASN A 370 -5.26 -18.53 1.38
N VAL A 371 -4.69 -19.41 2.20
CA VAL A 371 -5.29 -20.69 2.63
C VAL A 371 -5.52 -20.63 4.14
N ILE A 372 -6.75 -20.71 4.56
CA ILE A 372 -7.15 -20.75 5.98
C ILE A 372 -7.31 -22.23 6.39
N ARG A 373 -6.66 -22.58 7.51
CA ARG A 373 -6.74 -23.91 8.13
C ARG A 373 -6.96 -23.76 9.63
N ALA A 374 -7.47 -24.81 10.25
CA ALA A 374 -7.45 -24.90 11.71
C ALA A 374 -6.01 -24.81 12.21
N ARG A 375 -5.81 -24.20 13.37
CA ARG A 375 -4.51 -24.16 14.04
C ARG A 375 -4.18 -25.55 14.57
N ASP A 376 -2.92 -25.92 14.45
CA ASP A 376 -2.33 -27.18 14.91
C ASP A 376 -1.54 -27.02 16.22
N ASP A 377 -1.62 -25.84 16.85
CA ASP A 377 -0.94 -25.55 18.12
C ASP A 377 -1.62 -26.35 19.28
N PRO A 378 -0.86 -26.82 20.28
CA PRO A 378 -1.42 -27.46 21.45
C PRO A 378 -2.48 -26.60 22.14
N GLY A 379 -3.69 -27.14 22.32
CA GLY A 379 -4.81 -26.44 22.96
C GLY A 379 -5.59 -25.48 22.04
N ALA A 380 -5.20 -25.33 20.78
CA ALA A 380 -6.01 -24.60 19.81
C ALA A 380 -7.12 -25.52 19.27
N SER A 381 -8.35 -25.04 19.32
CA SER A 381 -9.51 -25.70 18.69
C SER A 381 -10.38 -24.66 18.01
N PRO A 382 -10.95 -24.96 16.85
CA PRO A 382 -11.90 -24.07 16.20
C PRO A 382 -13.10 -23.75 17.11
N VAL A 383 -13.33 -22.47 17.37
CA VAL A 383 -14.46 -21.98 18.19
C VAL A 383 -15.77 -21.97 17.39
N ILE A 384 -15.65 -21.85 16.06
CA ILE A 384 -16.76 -21.92 15.12
C ILE A 384 -16.48 -22.96 14.04
N GLY A 385 -17.51 -23.59 13.49
CA GLY A 385 -17.36 -24.53 12.38
C GLY A 385 -17.09 -23.83 11.05
N TRP A 386 -16.66 -24.61 10.06
CA TRP A 386 -16.29 -24.15 8.71
C TRP A 386 -17.41 -23.38 8.00
N ASP A 387 -18.68 -23.80 8.15
CA ASP A 387 -19.82 -23.12 7.52
C ASP A 387 -20.05 -21.71 8.08
N ARG A 388 -19.89 -21.54 9.38
CA ARG A 388 -20.00 -20.23 10.02
C ARG A 388 -18.82 -19.33 9.61
N LEU A 389 -17.60 -19.88 9.55
CA LEU A 389 -16.43 -19.15 9.08
C LEU A 389 -16.61 -18.67 7.63
N ARG A 390 -17.09 -19.53 6.73
CA ARG A 390 -17.36 -19.18 5.32
C ARG A 390 -18.40 -18.07 5.20
N LYS A 391 -19.49 -18.15 5.95
CA LYS A 391 -20.51 -17.09 5.99
C LYS A 391 -19.93 -15.76 6.46
N SER A 392 -19.10 -15.78 7.52
CA SER A 392 -18.44 -14.58 8.03
C SER A 392 -17.53 -13.94 7.00
N LEU A 393 -16.76 -14.73 6.24
CA LEU A 393 -15.87 -14.23 5.19
C LEU A 393 -16.62 -13.70 3.95
N GLY A 394 -17.83 -14.21 3.68
CA GLY A 394 -18.67 -13.78 2.56
C GLY A 394 -19.58 -12.58 2.85
N GLY A 395 -19.54 -12.04 4.06
CA GLY A 395 -20.33 -10.88 4.45
C GLY A 395 -19.91 -9.60 3.71
N PRO A 396 -20.86 -8.73 3.33
CA PRO A 396 -20.53 -7.49 2.60
C PRO A 396 -19.64 -6.53 3.41
N GLU A 397 -19.72 -6.57 4.74
CA GLU A 397 -18.93 -5.73 5.62
C GLU A 397 -17.43 -6.13 5.65
N VAL A 398 -17.07 -7.34 5.22
CA VAL A 398 -15.69 -7.84 5.29
C VAL A 398 -14.80 -7.06 4.34
N VAL A 399 -15.30 -6.73 3.16
CA VAL A 399 -14.54 -5.93 2.17
C VAL A 399 -14.26 -4.53 2.72
N GLU A 400 -15.23 -3.93 3.40
CA GLU A 400 -15.07 -2.63 4.03
C GLU A 400 -14.06 -2.68 5.19
N ARG A 401 -14.10 -3.74 6.01
CA ARG A 401 -13.09 -3.97 7.06
C ARG A 401 -11.69 -4.12 6.50
N VAL A 402 -11.54 -4.85 5.39
CA VAL A 402 -10.25 -4.95 4.69
C VAL A 402 -9.75 -3.57 4.27
N ARG A 403 -10.61 -2.70 3.74
CA ARG A 403 -10.24 -1.33 3.36
C ARG A 403 -9.81 -0.48 4.55
N LEU A 404 -10.57 -0.50 5.63
CA LEU A 404 -10.24 0.23 6.86
C LEU A 404 -8.87 -0.17 7.42
N LEU A 405 -8.55 -1.47 7.35
CA LEU A 405 -7.28 -2.00 7.85
C LEU A 405 -6.10 -1.74 6.93
N THR A 406 -6.29 -1.89 5.63
CA THR A 406 -5.18 -1.90 4.68
C THR A 406 -5.08 -0.62 3.85
N GLY A 407 -6.12 0.20 3.85
CA GLY A 407 -6.26 1.36 2.97
C GLY A 407 -6.41 1.00 1.49
N ASN A 408 -6.46 -0.29 1.15
CA ASN A 408 -6.63 -0.77 -0.21
C ASN A 408 -7.41 -2.10 -0.26
N THR A 409 -7.27 -2.83 -1.35
CA THR A 409 -7.98 -4.09 -1.59
C THR A 409 -7.08 -5.34 -1.50
N GLN A 410 -5.89 -5.23 -0.91
CA GLN A 410 -5.00 -6.38 -0.70
C GLN A 410 -4.95 -6.77 0.77
N ILE A 411 -5.09 -8.05 1.06
CA ILE A 411 -4.94 -8.59 2.41
C ILE A 411 -3.89 -9.70 2.43
N SER A 412 -2.90 -9.57 3.29
CA SER A 412 -1.89 -10.60 3.52
C SER A 412 -2.42 -11.71 4.42
N ALA A 413 -1.75 -12.87 4.43
CA ALA A 413 -2.11 -13.96 5.33
C ALA A 413 -2.03 -13.57 6.82
N SER A 414 -1.05 -12.73 7.18
CA SER A 414 -0.91 -12.23 8.55
C SER A 414 -2.05 -11.30 8.94
N GLU A 415 -2.41 -10.35 8.07
CA GLU A 415 -3.54 -9.44 8.30
C GLU A 415 -4.87 -10.21 8.36
N LEU A 416 -5.07 -11.17 7.46
CA LEU A 416 -6.23 -12.05 7.47
C LEU A 416 -6.34 -12.84 8.79
N THR A 417 -5.20 -13.28 9.34
CA THR A 417 -5.16 -14.07 10.58
C THR A 417 -5.41 -13.21 11.82
N HIS A 418 -4.79 -12.04 11.91
CA HIS A 418 -4.69 -11.29 13.16
C HIS A 418 -5.42 -9.96 13.16
N LEU A 419 -5.68 -9.37 11.97
CA LEU A 419 -6.23 -8.03 11.87
C LEU A 419 -7.64 -7.96 11.27
N LEU A 420 -8.15 -9.02 10.63
CA LEU A 420 -9.50 -9.00 10.09
C LEU A 420 -10.48 -9.49 11.15
N PRO A 421 -11.33 -8.60 11.73
CA PRO A 421 -12.35 -9.03 12.66
C PRO A 421 -13.50 -9.69 11.90
N LEU A 422 -13.89 -10.88 12.37
CA LEU A 422 -14.95 -11.74 11.84
C LEU A 422 -15.99 -12.02 12.93
N ALA A 423 -17.16 -12.61 12.57
CA ALA A 423 -18.24 -12.92 13.50
C ALA A 423 -17.83 -13.91 14.60
#